data_6016779a254fe1a0661ccf2d79b241b2
#
_entry.id   6016779a254fe1a0661ccf2d79b241b2
#
_cell.length_a   1.000
_cell.length_b   1.000
_cell.length_c   1.000
_cell.angle_alpha   90.00
_cell.angle_beta   90.00
_cell.angle_gamma   90.00
#
_symmetry.space_group_name_H-M   'P 1'
#
loop_
_entity.id
_entity.type
_entity.pdbx_description
1 polymer ?
#
loop_
_entity_poly.entity_id
_entity_poly.type
_entity_poly.pdbx_seq_one_letter_code
_entity_poly.pdbx_strand_id
1 'polypeptide(L)'
;MRVGKRSICGIMAGILFIMEPVSGYGMMREGTWKKDIRNQIMEIQQMQPELTPYTGPEITAPSAILMEASTGTVICEKNADEPRNPASVTKIMTLILIFDALQSGKIRLTDEVVTSAYAKSMGGSQVFLEEGEIQTVETLIKCIVIASGNDASVAMAEYIGGDEGTFVRMMNERAA
;
A
#
# COMPACT_ATOMS: atom_id res chain seq x y z
N MET A 1 -1.26 -8.08 -4.28
CA MET A 1 -0.98 -7.60 -2.92
C MET A 1 -1.98 -8.25 -1.98
N ARG A 2 -1.56 -9.24 -1.20
CA ARG A 2 -2.44 -9.87 -0.20
C ARG A 2 -2.41 -8.99 1.04
N VAL A 3 -3.43 -8.20 1.27
CA VAL A 3 -3.66 -7.62 2.59
C VAL A 3 -4.16 -8.76 3.48
N GLY A 4 -3.23 -9.35 4.23
CA GLY A 4 -3.55 -10.47 5.10
C GLY A 4 -4.48 -10.03 6.23
N LYS A 5 -5.45 -10.87 6.57
CA LYS A 5 -6.43 -10.77 7.69
C LYS A 5 -5.80 -10.60 9.10
N ARG A 6 -4.57 -10.06 9.22
CA ARG A 6 -3.83 -10.00 10.50
C ARG A 6 -3.90 -8.66 11.24
N SER A 7 -4.56 -7.64 10.69
CA SER A 7 -4.60 -6.30 11.33
C SER A 7 -5.74 -6.05 12.31
N ILE A 8 -6.72 -6.94 12.44
CA ILE A 8 -7.85 -6.71 13.37
C ILE A 8 -7.53 -7.13 14.81
N CYS A 9 -6.50 -7.96 15.01
CA CYS A 9 -6.14 -8.44 16.36
C CYS A 9 -5.29 -7.44 17.17
N GLY A 10 -4.68 -6.42 16.55
CA GLY A 10 -3.78 -5.47 17.21
C GLY A 10 -4.48 -4.31 17.92
N ILE A 11 -5.71 -3.99 17.54
CA ILE A 11 -6.44 -2.82 18.11
C ILE A 11 -7.15 -3.16 19.42
N MET A 12 -7.43 -4.45 19.67
CA MET A 12 -8.09 -4.88 20.92
C MET A 12 -7.17 -4.94 22.14
N ALA A 13 -5.84 -4.88 21.97
CA ALA A 13 -4.89 -4.90 23.09
C ALA A 13 -4.66 -3.52 23.73
N GLY A 14 -5.06 -2.44 23.07
CA GLY A 14 -4.82 -1.07 23.55
C GLY A 14 -5.87 -0.51 24.51
N ILE A 15 -7.04 -1.12 24.64
CA ILE A 15 -8.14 -0.61 25.49
C ILE A 15 -8.13 -1.18 26.92
N LEU A 16 -7.26 -2.16 27.20
CA LEU A 16 -7.25 -2.85 28.50
C LEU A 16 -6.34 -2.20 29.55
N PHE A 17 -5.78 -1.01 29.35
CA PHE A 17 -4.76 -0.45 30.24
C PHE A 17 -5.06 0.94 30.82
N ILE A 18 -6.33 1.35 30.94
CA ILE A 18 -6.70 2.53 31.73
C ILE A 18 -7.89 2.16 32.62
N MET A 19 -7.62 1.40 33.69
CA MET A 19 -8.42 1.43 34.91
C MET A 19 -7.47 1.47 36.10
N GLU A 20 -7.21 2.68 36.60
CA GLU A 20 -6.64 2.85 37.91
C GLU A 20 -7.60 2.25 38.95
N PRO A 21 -7.09 1.59 40.06
CA PRO A 21 -7.96 1.03 41.05
C PRO A 21 -8.58 2.16 41.89
N VAL A 22 -9.83 2.47 41.58
CA VAL A 22 -10.65 3.24 42.56
C VAL A 22 -10.93 2.32 43.71
N SER A 23 -10.26 2.60 44.82
CA SER A 23 -10.48 1.99 46.13
C SER A 23 -11.95 2.20 46.56
N GLY A 24 -12.74 1.12 46.55
CA GLY A 24 -14.10 1.20 47.10
C GLY A 24 -15.19 0.33 46.49
N TYR A 25 -14.86 -0.78 45.79
CA TYR A 25 -15.91 -1.72 45.36
C TYR A 25 -15.71 -3.10 45.99
N GLY A 26 -16.78 -3.53 46.69
CA GLY A 26 -16.85 -4.82 47.33
C GLY A 26 -16.57 -5.99 46.39
N MET A 27 -16.06 -7.08 46.97
CA MET A 27 -15.71 -8.34 46.33
C MET A 27 -16.76 -8.79 45.31
N MET A 28 -16.57 -8.46 44.04
CA MET A 28 -17.30 -9.13 42.96
C MET A 28 -16.75 -10.56 42.80
N ARG A 29 -17.64 -11.55 42.92
CA ARG A 29 -17.32 -12.97 42.73
C ARG A 29 -16.60 -13.17 41.38
N GLU A 30 -15.44 -13.80 41.45
CA GLU A 30 -14.66 -14.20 40.30
C GLU A 30 -15.47 -15.10 39.36
N GLY A 31 -16.07 -14.54 38.33
CA GLY A 31 -16.91 -15.30 37.38
C GLY A 31 -17.93 -14.44 36.62
N THR A 32 -18.46 -13.40 37.23
CA THR A 32 -19.49 -12.57 36.62
C THR A 32 -18.91 -11.64 35.54
N TRP A 33 -17.77 -11.00 35.79
CA TRP A 33 -17.14 -10.11 34.83
C TRP A 33 -16.63 -10.82 33.56
N LYS A 34 -16.15 -12.07 33.68
CA LYS A 34 -15.72 -12.89 32.53
C LYS A 34 -16.91 -13.24 31.62
N LYS A 35 -18.08 -13.45 32.22
CA LYS A 35 -19.32 -13.73 31.47
C LYS A 35 -19.86 -12.47 30.81
N ASP A 36 -19.74 -11.33 31.46
CA ASP A 36 -20.15 -10.02 30.93
C ASP A 36 -19.25 -9.58 29.75
N ILE A 37 -17.95 -9.69 29.89
CA ILE A 37 -17.00 -9.40 28.78
C ILE A 37 -17.22 -10.34 27.60
N ARG A 38 -17.47 -11.62 27.85
CA ARG A 38 -17.76 -12.58 26.77
C ARG A 38 -19.07 -12.22 26.04
N ASN A 39 -20.09 -11.80 26.76
CA ASN A 39 -21.36 -11.36 26.16
C ASN A 39 -21.17 -10.06 25.37
N GLN A 40 -20.43 -9.08 25.90
CA GLN A 40 -20.10 -7.86 25.18
C GLN A 40 -19.28 -8.12 23.91
N ILE A 41 -18.32 -9.04 23.97
CA ILE A 41 -17.55 -9.46 22.77
C ILE A 41 -18.47 -10.14 21.76
N MET A 42 -19.42 -10.98 22.20
CA MET A 42 -20.38 -11.59 21.29
C MET A 42 -21.35 -10.57 20.67
N GLU A 43 -21.81 -9.59 21.45
CA GLU A 43 -22.63 -8.48 20.93
C GLU A 43 -21.86 -7.64 19.91
N ILE A 44 -20.60 -7.31 20.17
CA ILE A 44 -19.75 -6.57 19.22
C ILE A 44 -19.50 -7.39 17.95
N GLN A 45 -19.34 -8.72 18.06
CA GLN A 45 -19.19 -9.60 16.90
C GLN A 45 -20.50 -9.76 16.11
N GLN A 46 -21.66 -9.64 16.75
CA GLN A 46 -22.98 -9.63 16.09
C GLN A 46 -23.33 -8.26 15.50
N MET A 47 -22.67 -7.18 15.93
CA MET A 47 -22.81 -5.84 15.37
C MET A 47 -21.93 -5.58 14.13
N GLN A 48 -21.31 -6.62 13.54
CA GLN A 48 -20.78 -6.46 12.19
C GLN A 48 -21.97 -6.17 11.28
N PRO A 49 -22.04 -4.97 10.65
CA PRO A 49 -23.10 -4.73 9.69
C PRO A 49 -23.03 -5.85 8.66
N GLU A 50 -24.12 -6.61 8.49
CA GLU A 50 -24.26 -7.43 7.30
C GLU A 50 -23.96 -6.50 6.14
N LEU A 51 -22.92 -6.81 5.37
CA LEU A 51 -22.61 -6.08 4.15
C LEU A 51 -23.83 -6.21 3.27
N THR A 52 -24.72 -5.20 3.36
CA THR A 52 -25.87 -5.13 2.46
C THR A 52 -25.30 -5.14 1.05
N PRO A 53 -25.81 -5.99 0.16
CA PRO A 53 -25.32 -6.00 -1.22
C PRO A 53 -25.32 -4.57 -1.73
N TYR A 54 -24.18 -4.13 -2.24
CA TYR A 54 -24.05 -2.78 -2.80
C TYR A 54 -25.16 -2.52 -3.82
N THR A 55 -26.04 -1.60 -3.51
CA THR A 55 -27.15 -1.16 -4.38
C THR A 55 -26.84 0.17 -5.09
N GLY A 56 -25.56 0.56 -5.12
CA GLY A 56 -25.09 1.78 -5.78
C GLY A 56 -25.07 1.69 -7.32
N PRO A 57 -24.51 2.70 -8.00
CA PRO A 57 -24.41 2.70 -9.44
C PRO A 57 -23.62 1.48 -9.96
N GLU A 58 -24.04 0.95 -11.11
CA GLU A 58 -23.37 -0.22 -11.70
C GLU A 58 -21.88 0.04 -11.92
N ILE A 59 -21.03 -0.82 -11.34
CA ILE A 59 -19.58 -0.76 -11.49
C ILE A 59 -19.21 -1.69 -12.65
N THR A 60 -18.77 -1.12 -13.77
CA THR A 60 -18.32 -1.88 -14.96
C THR A 60 -16.92 -2.46 -14.80
N ALA A 61 -16.09 -1.90 -13.90
CA ALA A 61 -14.76 -2.42 -13.61
C ALA A 61 -14.83 -3.88 -13.11
N PRO A 62 -13.87 -4.75 -13.51
CA PRO A 62 -13.82 -6.13 -13.05
C PRO A 62 -13.65 -6.27 -11.54
N SER A 63 -12.91 -5.35 -10.91
CA SER A 63 -12.71 -5.28 -9.46
C SER A 63 -12.78 -3.82 -9.02
N ALA A 64 -13.33 -3.58 -7.83
CA ALA A 64 -13.43 -2.26 -7.23
C ALA A 64 -13.46 -2.36 -5.71
N ILE A 65 -12.94 -1.34 -5.04
CA ILE A 65 -13.07 -1.14 -3.60
C ILE A 65 -13.17 0.34 -3.31
N LEU A 66 -14.09 0.72 -2.45
CA LEU A 66 -14.21 2.07 -1.90
C LEU A 66 -14.04 1.98 -0.39
N MET A 67 -13.09 2.75 0.12
CA MET A 67 -12.73 2.77 1.53
C MET A 67 -12.77 4.20 2.07
N GLU A 68 -13.19 4.36 3.30
CA GLU A 68 -13.03 5.60 4.05
C GLU A 68 -11.54 5.75 4.42
N ALA A 69 -10.91 6.90 4.08
CA ALA A 69 -9.47 7.05 4.11
C ALA A 69 -8.87 7.11 5.53
N SER A 70 -9.61 7.61 6.52
CA SER A 70 -9.10 7.78 7.89
C SER A 70 -9.20 6.51 8.71
N THR A 71 -10.21 5.69 8.49
CA THR A 71 -10.50 4.48 9.26
C THR A 71 -10.15 3.19 8.54
N GLY A 72 -10.02 3.23 7.20
CA GLY A 72 -9.90 2.04 6.36
C GLY A 72 -11.17 1.22 6.26
N THR A 73 -12.32 1.78 6.69
CA THR A 73 -13.61 1.09 6.59
C THR A 73 -14.01 0.92 5.14
N VAL A 74 -14.27 -0.32 4.72
CA VAL A 74 -14.77 -0.63 3.38
C VAL A 74 -16.24 -0.20 3.29
N ILE A 75 -16.55 0.69 2.35
CA ILE A 75 -17.91 1.18 2.09
C ILE A 75 -18.60 0.27 1.09
N CYS A 76 -17.90 -0.12 0.03
CA CYS A 76 -18.35 -1.12 -0.92
C CYS A 76 -17.18 -1.78 -1.62
N GLU A 77 -17.40 -3.00 -2.11
CA GLU A 77 -16.39 -3.76 -2.83
C GLU A 77 -16.99 -4.66 -3.89
N LYS A 78 -16.21 -4.91 -4.94
CA LYS A 78 -16.52 -5.88 -5.99
C LYS A 78 -15.22 -6.61 -6.33
N ASN A 79 -15.15 -7.92 -6.07
CA ASN A 79 -13.97 -8.74 -6.34
C ASN A 79 -12.66 -8.08 -5.83
N ALA A 80 -12.70 -7.46 -4.64
CA ALA A 80 -11.60 -6.64 -4.12
C ALA A 80 -10.33 -7.44 -3.84
N ASP A 81 -10.48 -8.72 -3.48
CA ASP A 81 -9.38 -9.65 -3.19
C ASP A 81 -8.88 -10.41 -4.43
N GLU A 82 -9.50 -10.19 -5.60
CA GLU A 82 -9.09 -10.88 -6.82
C GLU A 82 -7.75 -10.32 -7.31
N PRO A 83 -6.71 -11.15 -7.50
CA PRO A 83 -5.43 -10.69 -8.04
C PRO A 83 -5.59 -10.07 -9.43
N ARG A 84 -5.13 -8.84 -9.59
CA ARG A 84 -5.17 -8.09 -10.85
C ARG A 84 -3.82 -7.48 -11.14
N ASN A 85 -3.51 -7.35 -12.42
CA ASN A 85 -2.33 -6.61 -12.85
C ASN A 85 -2.61 -5.10 -12.68
N PRO A 86 -1.83 -4.39 -11.87
CA PRO A 86 -2.11 -2.99 -11.55
C PRO A 86 -1.71 -2.02 -12.65
N ALA A 87 -1.16 -2.52 -13.77
CA ALA A 87 -0.63 -1.71 -14.87
C ALA A 87 0.27 -0.57 -14.36
N SER A 88 0.08 0.66 -14.82
CA SER A 88 0.92 1.80 -14.42
C SER A 88 0.78 2.21 -12.95
N VAL A 89 -0.20 1.70 -12.20
CA VAL A 89 -0.27 1.90 -10.75
C VAL A 89 0.99 1.33 -10.06
N THR A 90 1.65 0.34 -10.66
CA THR A 90 2.97 -0.17 -10.22
C THR A 90 4.00 0.94 -10.02
N LYS A 91 3.94 2.02 -10.82
CA LYS A 91 4.88 3.15 -10.73
C LYS A 91 4.79 3.94 -9.43
N ILE A 92 3.70 3.81 -8.67
CA ILE A 92 3.62 4.35 -7.32
C ILE A 92 4.71 3.70 -6.44
N MET A 93 4.89 2.38 -6.52
CA MET A 93 5.95 1.69 -5.78
C MET A 93 7.34 2.08 -6.30
N THR A 94 7.51 2.23 -7.63
CA THR A 94 8.75 2.75 -8.22
C THR A 94 9.11 4.12 -7.62
N LEU A 95 8.15 5.04 -7.56
CA LEU A 95 8.35 6.38 -6.99
C LEU A 95 8.65 6.33 -5.48
N ILE A 96 7.99 5.45 -4.72
CA ILE A 96 8.28 5.27 -3.29
C ILE A 96 9.76 4.91 -3.10
N LEU A 97 10.29 3.94 -3.85
CA LEU A 97 11.70 3.56 -3.75
C LEU A 97 12.65 4.67 -4.20
N ILE A 98 12.29 5.44 -5.22
CA ILE A 98 13.06 6.62 -5.64
C ILE A 98 13.11 7.64 -4.50
N PHE A 99 11.98 7.94 -3.86
CA PHE A 99 11.92 8.90 -2.75
C PHE A 99 12.62 8.36 -1.49
N ASP A 100 12.54 7.06 -1.19
CA ASP A 100 13.31 6.43 -0.11
C ASP A 100 14.83 6.58 -0.36
N ALA A 101 15.28 6.40 -1.61
CA ALA A 101 16.67 6.59 -2.00
C ALA A 101 17.13 8.06 -1.90
N LEU A 102 16.27 9.02 -2.28
CA LEU A 102 16.52 10.45 -2.11
C LEU A 102 16.59 10.83 -0.63
N GLN A 103 15.63 10.37 0.18
CA GLN A 103 15.57 10.67 1.61
C GLN A 103 16.77 10.11 2.38
N SER A 104 17.23 8.92 2.01
CA SER A 104 18.43 8.30 2.61
C SER A 104 19.76 8.92 2.10
N GLY A 105 19.70 9.81 1.12
CA GLY A 105 20.89 10.41 0.50
C GLY A 105 21.66 9.46 -0.41
N LYS A 106 21.09 8.30 -0.76
CA LYS A 106 21.68 7.35 -1.71
C LYS A 106 21.79 7.93 -3.11
N ILE A 107 20.82 8.76 -3.51
CA ILE A 107 20.79 9.49 -4.77
C ILE A 107 20.39 10.95 -4.52
N ARG A 108 20.61 11.82 -5.51
CA ARG A 108 20.25 13.23 -5.51
C ARG A 108 19.43 13.56 -6.75
N LEU A 109 18.60 14.58 -6.68
CA LEU A 109 17.80 15.05 -7.83
C LEU A 109 18.66 15.46 -9.04
N THR A 110 19.88 15.92 -8.77
CA THR A 110 20.85 16.37 -9.79
C THR A 110 21.73 15.26 -10.35
N ASP A 111 21.64 14.02 -9.80
CA ASP A 111 22.45 12.93 -10.31
C ASP A 111 22.06 12.58 -11.74
N GLU A 112 23.07 12.28 -12.55
CA GLU A 112 22.91 11.89 -13.95
C GLU A 112 22.69 10.38 -14.08
N VAL A 113 21.68 10.01 -14.82
CA VAL A 113 21.30 8.62 -15.12
C VAL A 113 21.42 8.39 -16.60
N VAL A 114 22.20 7.38 -16.97
CA VAL A 114 22.40 6.97 -18.36
C VAL A 114 21.32 5.95 -18.73
N THR A 115 20.61 6.18 -19.81
CA THR A 115 19.60 5.25 -20.35
C THR A 115 20.28 4.04 -20.98
N SER A 116 19.95 2.85 -20.51
CA SER A 116 20.45 1.60 -21.10
C SER A 116 19.70 1.23 -22.38
N ALA A 117 20.27 0.34 -23.17
CA ALA A 117 19.57 -0.27 -24.31
C ALA A 117 18.28 -0.99 -23.88
N TYR A 118 18.29 -1.57 -22.67
CA TYR A 118 17.11 -2.23 -22.11
C TYR A 118 16.02 -1.24 -21.76
N ALA A 119 16.33 -0.17 -21.02
CA ALA A 119 15.37 0.89 -20.70
C ALA A 119 14.76 1.51 -21.97
N LYS A 120 15.58 1.81 -23.00
CA LYS A 120 15.11 2.28 -24.32
C LYS A 120 14.14 1.30 -24.99
N SER A 121 14.34 -0.01 -24.81
CA SER A 121 13.51 -1.04 -25.47
C SER A 121 12.11 -1.21 -24.88
N MET A 122 11.79 -0.50 -23.81
CA MET A 122 10.49 -0.63 -23.14
C MET A 122 9.36 -0.18 -24.06
N GLY A 123 8.28 -0.99 -24.08
CA GLY A 123 7.05 -0.67 -24.79
C GLY A 123 6.04 0.09 -23.94
N GLY A 124 4.88 0.41 -24.51
CA GLY A 124 3.78 1.08 -23.84
C GLY A 124 3.99 2.59 -23.74
N SER A 125 3.61 3.21 -22.60
CA SER A 125 3.83 4.64 -22.38
C SER A 125 5.31 4.93 -22.22
N GLN A 126 5.85 5.85 -23.01
CA GLN A 126 7.28 6.18 -23.08
C GLN A 126 7.47 7.68 -23.22
N VAL A 127 8.65 8.15 -22.87
CA VAL A 127 9.14 9.49 -23.20
C VAL A 127 10.22 9.44 -24.31
N PHE A 128 10.43 8.22 -24.86
CA PHE A 128 11.33 7.95 -25.98
C PHE A 128 12.79 8.31 -25.70
N LEU A 129 13.29 7.88 -24.53
CA LEU A 129 14.69 8.01 -24.19
C LEU A 129 15.56 7.20 -25.17
N GLU A 130 16.66 7.79 -25.61
CA GLU A 130 17.64 7.12 -26.47
C GLU A 130 18.70 6.37 -25.64
N GLU A 131 19.25 5.29 -26.21
CA GLU A 131 20.38 4.58 -25.59
C GLU A 131 21.58 5.52 -25.40
N GLY A 132 22.15 5.56 -24.20
CA GLY A 132 23.22 6.46 -23.86
C GLY A 132 22.77 7.89 -23.55
N GLU A 133 21.49 8.19 -23.68
CA GLU A 133 20.95 9.49 -23.27
C GLU A 133 21.08 9.68 -21.77
N ILE A 134 21.51 10.87 -21.35
CA ILE A 134 21.73 11.22 -19.96
C ILE A 134 20.62 12.19 -19.52
N GLN A 135 19.91 11.81 -18.47
CA GLN A 135 18.90 12.67 -17.84
C GLN A 135 19.14 12.74 -16.32
N THR A 136 18.70 13.84 -15.70
CA THR A 136 18.75 13.94 -14.24
C THR A 136 17.65 13.10 -13.58
N VAL A 137 17.91 12.64 -12.34
CA VAL A 137 16.89 11.99 -11.50
C VAL A 137 15.61 12.80 -11.44
N GLU A 138 15.70 14.15 -11.30
CA GLU A 138 14.53 15.04 -11.30
C GLU A 138 13.74 14.94 -12.61
N THR A 139 14.41 14.95 -13.74
CA THR A 139 13.77 14.83 -15.06
C THR A 139 13.07 13.49 -15.20
N LEU A 140 13.74 12.38 -14.81
CA LEU A 140 13.18 11.04 -14.91
C LEU A 140 11.95 10.87 -13.99
N ILE A 141 11.97 11.45 -12.79
CA ILE A 141 10.77 11.49 -11.92
C ILE A 141 9.61 12.18 -12.63
N LYS A 142 9.84 13.34 -13.27
CA LYS A 142 8.81 14.04 -14.05
C LYS A 142 8.30 13.18 -15.21
N CYS A 143 9.18 12.50 -15.93
CA CYS A 143 8.82 11.55 -16.99
C CYS A 143 7.91 10.41 -16.49
N ILE A 144 8.21 9.88 -15.30
CA ILE A 144 7.40 8.82 -14.68
C ILE A 144 6.02 9.35 -14.26
N VAL A 145 5.99 10.50 -13.57
CA VAL A 145 4.74 11.05 -13.00
C VAL A 145 3.81 11.59 -14.07
N ILE A 146 4.34 12.34 -15.04
CA ILE A 146 3.52 13.07 -16.01
C ILE A 146 3.15 12.19 -17.20
N ALA A 147 4.16 11.51 -17.79
CA ALA A 147 3.99 10.71 -19.01
C ALA A 147 3.82 9.21 -18.73
N SER A 148 3.96 8.79 -17.46
CA SER A 148 3.96 7.37 -17.10
C SER A 148 5.02 6.56 -17.88
N GLY A 149 6.20 7.15 -18.15
CA GLY A 149 7.26 6.58 -18.97
C GLY A 149 7.79 5.25 -18.41
N ASN A 150 7.67 4.18 -19.20
CA ASN A 150 8.22 2.87 -18.84
C ASN A 150 9.74 2.87 -18.95
N ASP A 151 10.27 3.50 -20.01
CA ASP A 151 11.70 3.73 -20.24
C ASP A 151 12.35 4.47 -19.06
N ALA A 152 11.77 5.59 -18.64
CA ALA A 152 12.24 6.34 -17.47
C ALA A 152 12.13 5.52 -16.17
N SER A 153 11.09 4.70 -16.02
CA SER A 153 10.91 3.84 -14.85
C SER A 153 11.99 2.78 -14.75
N VAL A 154 12.34 2.14 -15.88
CA VAL A 154 13.38 1.12 -15.94
C VAL A 154 14.77 1.74 -15.78
N ALA A 155 15.04 2.90 -16.39
CA ALA A 155 16.30 3.62 -16.19
C ALA A 155 16.55 3.94 -14.69
N MET A 156 15.51 4.39 -13.98
CA MET A 156 15.59 4.63 -12.53
C MET A 156 15.73 3.34 -11.72
N ALA A 157 15.06 2.25 -12.15
CA ALA A 157 15.18 0.95 -11.50
C ALA A 157 16.62 0.40 -11.60
N GLU A 158 17.21 0.47 -12.78
CA GLU A 158 18.63 0.08 -13.00
C GLU A 158 19.58 0.96 -12.21
N TYR A 159 19.34 2.27 -12.17
CA TYR A 159 20.21 3.20 -11.45
C TYR A 159 20.23 2.93 -9.95
N ILE A 160 19.08 2.61 -9.33
CA ILE A 160 18.94 2.38 -7.89
C ILE A 160 19.29 0.95 -7.50
N GLY A 161 18.80 -0.04 -8.27
CA GLY A 161 18.91 -1.45 -7.98
C GLY A 161 20.12 -2.14 -8.64
N GLY A 162 20.72 -1.51 -9.65
CA GLY A 162 21.73 -2.11 -10.51
C GLY A 162 21.13 -2.89 -11.69
N ASP A 163 19.97 -3.48 -11.50
CA ASP A 163 19.15 -4.15 -12.52
C ASP A 163 17.67 -4.14 -12.13
N GLU A 164 16.76 -4.34 -13.11
CA GLU A 164 15.33 -4.36 -12.88
C GLU A 164 14.91 -5.46 -11.90
N GLY A 165 15.49 -6.66 -12.01
CA GLY A 165 15.14 -7.80 -11.14
C GLY A 165 15.46 -7.52 -9.67
N THR A 166 16.59 -6.88 -9.40
CA THR A 166 16.94 -6.42 -8.05
C THR A 166 15.98 -5.36 -7.56
N PHE A 167 15.64 -4.39 -8.41
CA PHE A 167 14.68 -3.35 -8.05
C PHE A 167 13.29 -3.92 -7.75
N VAL A 168 12.81 -4.91 -8.52
CA VAL A 168 11.55 -5.61 -8.27
C VAL A 168 11.58 -6.35 -6.93
N ARG A 169 12.71 -6.95 -6.54
CA ARG A 169 12.83 -7.52 -5.17
C ARG A 169 12.69 -6.45 -4.10
N MET A 170 13.34 -5.29 -4.28
CA MET A 170 13.19 -4.15 -3.36
C MET A 170 11.73 -3.67 -3.27
N MET A 171 11.00 -3.63 -4.40
CA MET A 171 9.57 -3.29 -4.41
C MET A 171 8.74 -4.27 -3.57
N ASN A 172 9.00 -5.58 -3.69
CA ASN A 172 8.30 -6.60 -2.92
C ASN A 172 8.65 -6.53 -1.42
N GLU A 173 9.90 -6.31 -1.08
CA GLU A 173 10.35 -6.11 0.31
C GLU A 173 9.69 -4.87 0.94
N ARG A 174 9.58 -3.78 0.17
CA ARG A 174 8.96 -2.53 0.62
C ARG A 174 7.43 -2.66 0.80
N ALA A 175 6.81 -3.58 0.07
CA ALA A 175 5.37 -3.84 0.12
C ALA A 175 4.95 -4.79 1.26
N ALA A 176 5.88 -5.58 1.82
CA ALA A 176 5.64 -6.53 2.90
C ALA A 176 5.60 -5.87 4.27
#